data_c48d85aef2061370b42249a772c1ad80
#
_entry.id   c48d85aef2061370b42249a772c1ad80
#
_cell.length_a   1.000
_cell.length_b   1.000
_cell.length_c   1.000
_cell.angle_alpha   90.00
_cell.angle_beta   90.00
_cell.angle_gamma   90.00
#
_symmetry.space_group_name_H-M   'P 1'
#
loop_
_entity.id
_entity.type
_entity.pdbx_description
1 polymer ?
#
loop_
_entity_poly.entity_id
_entity_poly.type
_entity_poly.pdbx_seq_one_letter_code
_entity_poly.pdbx_strand_id
1 'polypeptide(L)'
;LEVLDHNSDIVIYDVKKNEVFSCEALNSKDAWQIFPAFSPDGKSLYFSSTAAVDSISKNFRQMTYSLCRVDFDPETRTLGQQVDTLYNGRANHKSVSFPRISPDGKYLAFTLQEYGGFGVWHKDAELYMIRLSDGKTYPLSEANSAEGESYHSWSHNNRWLVFSSRRLDGLYTRPFFTYIDDKGTAHKPFLLPQKNPVKYYKDLLWTYNLPEFIQEKAQVDTHAVMETMRNTKGIQVK
;
A
#
# COMPACT_ATOMS: atom_id res chain seq x y z
N LEU A 1 18.14 0.90 -7.68
CA LEU A 1 17.48 2.19 -7.49
C LEU A 1 16.81 2.18 -6.12
N GLU A 2 17.09 3.20 -5.31
CA GLU A 2 16.42 3.40 -4.02
C GLU A 2 15.57 4.66 -4.10
N VAL A 3 14.37 4.60 -3.53
CA VAL A 3 13.48 5.75 -3.35
C VAL A 3 13.37 6.00 -1.85
N LEU A 4 13.74 7.20 -1.44
CA LEU A 4 13.82 7.58 -0.03
C LEU A 4 12.95 8.80 0.24
N ASP A 5 12.08 8.72 1.25
CA ASP A 5 11.35 9.86 1.78
C ASP A 5 12.16 10.50 2.91
N HIS A 6 12.26 11.81 2.91
CA HIS A 6 13.00 12.55 3.94
C HIS A 6 12.14 12.90 5.14
N ASN A 7 10.87 13.10 4.95
CA ASN A 7 9.84 13.32 5.97
C ASN A 7 8.50 12.94 5.35
N SER A 8 7.66 12.30 6.13
CA SER A 8 6.32 11.96 5.67
C SER A 8 5.34 11.91 6.83
N ASP A 9 4.27 12.67 6.67
CA ASP A 9 3.15 12.72 7.60
C ASP A 9 1.86 12.34 6.87
N ILE A 10 0.88 11.85 7.60
CA ILE A 10 -0.44 11.55 7.05
C ILE A 10 -1.38 12.71 7.33
N VAL A 11 -2.02 13.20 6.28
CA VAL A 11 -3.10 14.17 6.36
C VAL A 11 -4.39 13.59 5.79
N ILE A 12 -5.52 14.02 6.31
CA ILE A 12 -6.85 13.62 5.84
C ILE A 12 -7.51 14.83 5.19
N TYR A 13 -8.01 14.65 3.98
CA TYR A 13 -8.76 15.67 3.26
C TYR A 13 -10.25 15.37 3.29
N ASP A 14 -11.02 16.29 3.89
CA ASP A 14 -12.48 16.29 3.84
C ASP A 14 -12.98 16.99 2.58
N VAL A 15 -13.39 16.20 1.60
CA VAL A 15 -13.88 16.70 0.30
C VAL A 15 -15.10 17.62 0.44
N LYS A 16 -16.02 17.33 1.38
CA LYS A 16 -17.26 18.12 1.57
C LYS A 16 -16.98 19.49 2.17
N LYS A 17 -16.03 19.57 3.08
CA LYS A 17 -15.67 20.81 3.77
C LYS A 17 -14.52 21.55 3.12
N ASN A 18 -13.84 20.90 2.16
CA ASN A 18 -12.61 21.39 1.54
C ASN A 18 -11.55 21.75 2.60
N GLU A 19 -11.33 20.85 3.55
CA GLU A 19 -10.42 21.03 4.69
C GLU A 19 -9.41 19.89 4.76
N VAL A 20 -8.18 20.22 5.14
CA VAL A 20 -7.13 19.24 5.47
C VAL A 20 -6.88 19.26 6.96
N PHE A 21 -6.82 18.10 7.59
CA PHE A 21 -6.53 17.95 9.01
C PHE A 21 -5.64 16.74 9.28
N SER A 22 -5.00 16.72 10.43
CA SER A 22 -4.21 15.62 10.96
C SER A 22 -4.34 15.57 12.48
N CYS A 23 -3.58 14.70 13.13
CA CYS A 23 -3.46 14.65 14.58
C CYS A 23 -2.00 14.38 14.97
N GLU A 24 -1.69 14.58 16.26
CA GLU A 24 -0.33 14.41 16.77
C GLU A 24 0.23 12.98 16.52
N ALA A 25 -0.63 11.96 16.56
CA ALA A 25 -0.24 10.58 16.28
C ALA A 25 0.19 10.34 14.81
N LEU A 26 -0.23 11.20 13.87
CA LEU A 26 0.06 11.10 12.43
C LEU A 26 0.97 12.22 11.92
N ASN A 27 1.38 13.13 12.79
CA ASN A 27 2.23 14.29 12.48
C ASN A 27 3.27 14.46 13.59
N SER A 28 4.15 13.48 13.73
CA SER A 28 5.20 13.48 14.75
C SER A 28 6.57 13.70 14.11
N LYS A 29 7.36 14.58 14.70
CA LYS A 29 8.75 14.81 14.27
C LYS A 29 9.66 13.59 14.49
N ASP A 30 9.24 12.68 15.38
CA ASP A 30 10.03 11.50 15.78
C ASP A 30 9.69 10.24 14.97
N ALA A 31 8.70 10.32 14.09
CA ALA A 31 8.26 9.19 13.27
C ALA A 31 7.78 9.64 11.89
N TRP A 32 7.97 8.78 10.91
CA TRP A 32 7.47 8.97 9.55
C TRP A 32 6.38 7.96 9.25
N GLN A 33 5.31 8.43 8.59
CA GLN A 33 4.15 7.62 8.26
C GLN A 33 3.90 7.66 6.75
N ILE A 34 3.64 6.48 6.16
CA ILE A 34 3.39 6.32 4.72
C ILE A 34 2.26 5.33 4.47
N PHE A 35 1.71 5.35 3.26
CA PHE A 35 0.72 4.41 2.74
C PHE A 35 -0.55 4.28 3.58
N PRO A 36 -1.28 5.39 3.83
CA PRO A 36 -2.53 5.31 4.56
C PRO A 36 -3.61 4.55 3.78
N ALA A 37 -4.41 3.77 4.50
CA ALA A 37 -5.57 3.06 3.98
C ALA A 37 -6.68 2.99 5.02
N PHE A 38 -7.88 3.50 4.69
CA PHE A 38 -9.04 3.34 5.55
C PHE A 38 -9.58 1.92 5.53
N SER A 39 -10.14 1.48 6.66
CA SER A 39 -11.01 0.31 6.69
C SER A 39 -12.26 0.52 5.82
N PRO A 40 -12.90 -0.54 5.32
CA PRO A 40 -14.11 -0.42 4.48
C PRO A 40 -15.28 0.28 5.18
N ASP A 41 -15.36 0.21 6.49
CA ASP A 41 -16.37 0.89 7.31
C ASP A 41 -15.97 2.34 7.67
N GLY A 42 -14.78 2.79 7.27
CA GLY A 42 -14.25 4.12 7.53
C GLY A 42 -13.90 4.41 9.00
N LYS A 43 -13.85 3.40 9.87
CA LYS A 43 -13.63 3.58 11.32
C LYS A 43 -12.22 3.36 11.79
N SER A 44 -11.32 2.95 10.92
CA SER A 44 -9.91 2.76 11.23
C SER A 44 -9.05 3.22 10.06
N LEU A 45 -7.88 3.79 10.39
CA LEU A 45 -6.85 4.13 9.44
C LEU A 45 -5.64 3.21 9.68
N TYR A 46 -5.22 2.48 8.66
CA TYR A 46 -4.03 1.66 8.66
C TYR A 46 -2.92 2.37 7.91
N PHE A 47 -1.68 2.22 8.36
CA PHE A 47 -0.54 2.88 7.75
C PHE A 47 0.78 2.18 8.12
N SER A 48 1.84 2.50 7.41
CA SER A 48 3.19 2.07 7.76
C SER A 48 3.91 3.21 8.48
N SER A 49 4.59 2.91 9.60
CA SER A 49 5.32 3.90 10.39
C SER A 49 6.70 3.40 10.78
N THR A 50 7.68 4.32 10.77
CA THR A 50 9.04 4.08 11.26
C THR A 50 9.51 5.27 12.10
N ALA A 51 10.47 5.04 12.99
CA ALA A 51 11.13 6.14 13.67
C ALA A 51 11.89 7.02 12.67
N ALA A 52 11.88 8.31 12.90
CA ALA A 52 12.68 9.25 12.11
C ALA A 52 14.18 8.89 12.24
N VAL A 53 14.90 8.99 11.14
CA VAL A 53 16.35 8.69 11.11
C VAL A 53 17.15 9.91 10.68
N ASP A 54 18.23 10.16 11.37
CA ASP A 54 19.20 11.15 10.94
C ASP A 54 20.00 10.63 9.74
N SER A 55 20.27 11.49 8.77
CA SER A 55 21.09 11.15 7.60
C SER A 55 20.59 9.90 6.83
N ILE A 56 19.38 9.98 6.30
CA ILE A 56 18.74 8.92 5.47
C ILE A 56 19.70 8.27 4.49
N SER A 57 20.50 9.05 3.77
CA SER A 57 21.44 8.54 2.76
C SER A 57 22.45 7.53 3.30
N LYS A 58 22.73 7.55 4.60
CA LYS A 58 23.63 6.61 5.27
C LYS A 58 22.90 5.47 5.97
N ASN A 59 21.66 5.69 6.41
CA ASN A 59 20.95 4.80 7.31
C ASN A 59 19.69 4.15 6.69
N PHE A 60 19.42 4.37 5.42
CA PHE A 60 18.18 3.91 4.77
C PHE A 60 17.94 2.38 4.88
N ARG A 61 19.01 1.57 4.90
CA ARG A 61 18.90 0.12 5.08
C ARG A 61 18.50 -0.31 6.49
N GLN A 62 18.54 0.61 7.46
CA GLN A 62 18.10 0.35 8.83
C GLN A 62 16.65 0.78 9.05
N MET A 63 16.02 1.42 8.05
CA MET A 63 14.64 1.86 8.13
C MET A 63 13.69 0.67 7.96
N THR A 64 13.02 0.33 9.04
CA THR A 64 12.02 -0.74 9.06
C THR A 64 10.68 -0.16 9.47
N TYR A 65 9.73 -0.17 8.55
CA TYR A 65 8.38 0.30 8.80
C TYR A 65 7.56 -0.79 9.49
N SER A 66 6.85 -0.41 10.53
CA SER A 66 5.84 -1.23 11.21
C SER A 66 4.46 -0.98 10.63
N LEU A 67 3.58 -1.98 10.64
CA LEU A 67 2.18 -1.83 10.30
C LEU A 67 1.41 -1.34 11.52
N CYS A 68 0.78 -0.20 11.38
CA CYS A 68 0.06 0.48 12.45
C CYS A 68 -1.41 0.69 12.09
N ARG A 69 -2.23 0.89 13.12
CA ARG A 69 -3.64 1.22 13.04
C ARG A 69 -3.98 2.28 14.07
N VAL A 70 -4.86 3.20 13.69
CA VAL A 70 -5.51 4.15 14.61
C VAL A 70 -7.01 4.16 14.35
N ASP A 71 -7.80 4.30 15.39
CA ASP A 71 -9.26 4.45 15.25
C ASP A 71 -9.58 5.81 14.65
N PHE A 72 -10.64 5.86 13.84
CA PHE A 72 -11.14 7.07 13.22
C PHE A 72 -12.66 7.16 13.37
N ASP A 73 -13.15 8.29 13.82
CA ASP A 73 -14.58 8.61 13.84
C ASP A 73 -14.89 9.54 12.65
N PRO A 74 -15.59 9.04 11.62
CA PRO A 74 -15.92 9.83 10.44
C PRO A 74 -16.95 10.95 10.70
N GLU A 75 -17.77 10.85 11.76
CA GLU A 75 -18.78 11.86 12.09
C GLU A 75 -18.15 13.08 12.77
N THR A 76 -17.35 12.83 13.79
CA THR A 76 -16.62 13.88 14.52
C THR A 76 -15.31 14.27 13.81
N ARG A 77 -14.83 13.47 12.87
CA ARG A 77 -13.54 13.61 12.16
C ARG A 77 -12.37 13.60 13.12
N THR A 78 -12.45 12.75 14.14
CA THR A 78 -11.40 12.62 15.14
C THR A 78 -10.65 11.30 14.98
N LEU A 79 -9.36 11.35 15.19
CA LEU A 79 -8.48 10.19 15.27
C LEU A 79 -8.27 9.80 16.72
N GLY A 80 -8.20 8.51 16.99
CA GLY A 80 -7.85 7.99 18.30
C GLY A 80 -6.44 8.45 18.71
N GLN A 81 -6.18 8.50 20.00
CA GLN A 81 -4.86 8.87 20.52
C GLN A 81 -3.89 7.68 20.59
N GLN A 82 -4.44 6.47 20.60
CA GLN A 82 -3.66 5.24 20.67
C GLN A 82 -3.40 4.70 19.27
N VAL A 83 -2.13 4.44 18.97
CA VAL A 83 -1.70 3.74 17.75
C VAL A 83 -1.39 2.29 18.10
N ASP A 84 -2.13 1.37 17.51
CA ASP A 84 -1.88 -0.07 17.64
C ASP A 84 -0.84 -0.53 16.63
N THR A 85 0.13 -1.33 17.06
CA THR A 85 1.11 -1.95 16.15
C THR A 85 0.66 -3.37 15.86
N LEU A 86 0.24 -3.63 14.61
CA LEU A 86 -0.21 -4.95 14.16
C LEU A 86 0.96 -5.86 13.72
N TYR A 87 2.01 -5.25 13.16
CA TYR A 87 3.26 -5.94 12.82
C TYR A 87 4.43 -5.03 13.15
N ASN A 88 5.29 -5.48 14.04
CA ASN A 88 6.47 -4.71 14.45
C ASN A 88 7.64 -4.99 13.51
N GLY A 89 7.87 -4.08 12.56
CA GLY A 89 8.94 -4.19 11.56
C GLY A 89 10.32 -4.22 12.19
N ARG A 90 10.58 -3.36 13.16
CA ARG A 90 11.87 -3.26 13.84
C ARG A 90 12.22 -4.55 14.61
N ALA A 91 11.26 -5.11 15.34
CA ALA A 91 11.49 -6.34 16.10
C ALA A 91 11.71 -7.57 15.20
N ASN A 92 11.13 -7.56 14.01
CA ASN A 92 11.22 -8.65 13.03
C ASN A 92 12.31 -8.42 11.97
N HIS A 93 13.04 -7.31 12.02
CA HIS A 93 14.04 -6.93 11.02
C HIS A 93 13.48 -6.94 9.59
N LYS A 94 12.25 -6.45 9.43
CA LYS A 94 11.51 -6.36 8.18
C LYS A 94 10.78 -5.03 8.08
N SER A 95 10.42 -4.65 6.89
CA SER A 95 9.73 -3.40 6.61
C SER A 95 8.41 -3.67 5.90
N VAL A 96 7.35 -3.02 6.38
CA VAL A 96 5.99 -3.15 5.83
C VAL A 96 5.66 -2.00 4.89
N SER A 97 5.03 -2.31 3.77
CA SER A 97 4.49 -1.31 2.85
C SER A 97 3.12 -1.70 2.29
N PHE A 98 2.37 -0.72 1.81
CA PHE A 98 1.11 -0.86 1.08
C PHE A 98 0.03 -1.69 1.80
N PRO A 99 -0.38 -1.36 3.04
CA PRO A 99 -1.49 -2.06 3.68
C PRO A 99 -2.78 -1.86 2.86
N ARG A 100 -3.51 -2.95 2.63
CA ARG A 100 -4.81 -2.95 1.92
C ARG A 100 -5.77 -3.93 2.59
N ILE A 101 -6.86 -3.40 3.12
CA ILE A 101 -7.89 -4.20 3.79
C ILE A 101 -8.83 -4.79 2.74
N SER A 102 -9.23 -6.05 2.90
CA SER A 102 -10.27 -6.65 2.06
C SER A 102 -11.59 -5.89 2.23
N PRO A 103 -12.43 -5.74 1.18
CA PRO A 103 -13.70 -5.03 1.27
C PRO A 103 -14.66 -5.54 2.35
N ASP A 104 -14.54 -6.82 2.76
CA ASP A 104 -15.33 -7.40 3.86
C ASP A 104 -14.71 -7.19 5.26
N GLY A 105 -13.57 -6.53 5.34
CA GLY A 105 -12.89 -6.22 6.60
C GLY A 105 -12.23 -7.40 7.31
N LYS A 106 -12.12 -8.58 6.66
CA LYS A 106 -11.59 -9.79 7.34
C LYS A 106 -10.08 -9.93 7.26
N TYR A 107 -9.49 -9.43 6.17
CA TYR A 107 -8.08 -9.61 5.87
C TYR A 107 -7.40 -8.27 5.57
N LEU A 108 -6.13 -8.19 5.91
CA LEU A 108 -5.27 -7.08 5.53
C LEU A 108 -4.06 -7.66 4.78
N ALA A 109 -3.94 -7.32 3.49
CA ALA A 109 -2.77 -7.65 2.68
C ALA A 109 -1.74 -6.53 2.77
N PHE A 110 -0.46 -6.87 2.77
CA PHE A 110 0.64 -5.92 2.78
C PHE A 110 1.88 -6.52 2.11
N THR A 111 2.83 -5.67 1.75
CA THR A 111 4.15 -6.11 1.27
C THR A 111 5.13 -6.09 2.42
N LEU A 112 5.96 -7.14 2.53
CA LEU A 112 7.03 -7.28 3.52
C LEU A 112 8.38 -7.40 2.79
N GLN A 113 9.36 -6.59 3.19
CA GLN A 113 10.70 -6.52 2.61
C GLN A 113 11.76 -6.31 3.69
N GLU A 114 13.05 -6.32 3.35
CA GLU A 114 14.12 -6.15 4.34
C GLU A 114 14.14 -4.75 4.95
N TYR A 115 13.98 -3.69 4.15
CA TYR A 115 14.05 -2.31 4.62
C TYR A 115 13.28 -1.35 3.70
N GLY A 116 13.13 -0.10 4.12
CA GLY A 116 12.54 0.98 3.31
C GLY A 116 11.05 0.88 3.10
N GLY A 117 10.48 1.84 2.37
CA GLY A 117 9.04 1.96 2.10
C GLY A 117 8.60 1.38 0.75
N PHE A 118 9.47 1.42 -0.28
CA PHE A 118 9.06 1.16 -1.67
C PHE A 118 9.51 -0.22 -2.18
N GLY A 119 8.81 -1.26 -1.75
CA GLY A 119 9.12 -2.67 -2.05
C GLY A 119 9.10 -3.05 -3.53
N VAL A 120 8.57 -2.24 -4.43
CA VAL A 120 8.53 -2.53 -5.87
C VAL A 120 9.92 -2.71 -6.50
N TRP A 121 10.94 -2.11 -5.88
CA TRP A 121 12.34 -2.21 -6.32
C TRP A 121 13.12 -3.31 -5.60
N HIS A 122 12.55 -3.91 -4.56
CA HIS A 122 13.20 -4.92 -3.76
C HIS A 122 12.90 -6.31 -4.29
N LYS A 123 13.94 -7.10 -4.48
CA LYS A 123 13.79 -8.49 -4.94
C LYS A 123 13.17 -9.39 -3.87
N ASP A 124 13.40 -9.07 -2.61
CA ASP A 124 12.91 -9.79 -1.44
C ASP A 124 11.51 -9.36 -0.98
N ALA A 125 10.87 -8.42 -1.71
CA ALA A 125 9.52 -7.99 -1.39
C ALA A 125 8.51 -9.10 -1.66
N GLU A 126 7.74 -9.48 -0.64
CA GLU A 126 6.74 -10.55 -0.69
C GLU A 126 5.39 -10.08 -0.17
N LEU A 127 4.32 -10.68 -0.67
CA LEU A 127 2.97 -10.45 -0.19
C LEU A 127 2.68 -11.26 1.06
N TYR A 128 2.16 -10.58 2.08
CA TYR A 128 1.71 -11.15 3.34
C TYR A 128 0.27 -10.79 3.63
N MET A 129 -0.34 -11.55 4.52
CA MET A 129 -1.72 -11.37 4.96
C MET A 129 -1.81 -11.40 6.47
N ILE A 130 -2.62 -10.50 7.05
CA ILE A 130 -3.10 -10.62 8.42
C ILE A 130 -4.58 -10.99 8.38
N ARG A 131 -4.98 -12.02 9.12
CA ARG A 131 -6.38 -12.27 9.44
C ARG A 131 -6.75 -11.39 10.63
N LEU A 132 -7.65 -10.43 10.41
CA LEU A 132 -7.94 -9.40 11.41
C LEU A 132 -8.71 -9.94 12.64
N SER A 133 -9.38 -11.09 12.53
CA SER A 133 -10.12 -11.71 13.64
C SER A 133 -9.25 -12.26 14.77
N ASP A 134 -8.02 -12.69 14.46
CA ASP A 134 -7.10 -13.30 15.41
C ASP A 134 -5.66 -12.76 15.35
N GLY A 135 -5.41 -11.80 14.45
CA GLY A 135 -4.08 -11.18 14.25
C GLY A 135 -3.05 -12.10 13.59
N LYS A 136 -3.45 -13.28 13.10
CA LYS A 136 -2.52 -14.23 12.50
C LYS A 136 -1.93 -13.68 11.20
N THR A 137 -0.61 -13.57 11.18
CA THR A 137 0.17 -13.12 10.00
C THR A 137 0.78 -14.32 9.27
N TYR A 138 0.71 -14.33 7.93
CA TYR A 138 1.26 -15.40 7.10
C TYR A 138 1.59 -14.92 5.69
N PRO A 139 2.58 -15.55 5.01
CA PRO A 139 2.91 -15.24 3.62
C PRO A 139 1.83 -15.76 2.66
N LEU A 140 1.64 -15.06 1.55
CA LEU A 140 0.85 -15.55 0.41
C LEU A 140 1.74 -16.41 -0.50
N SER A 141 2.21 -17.54 0.01
CA SER A 141 3.30 -18.35 -0.58
C SER A 141 3.05 -18.72 -2.05
N GLU A 142 1.80 -19.08 -2.42
CA GLU A 142 1.48 -19.41 -3.81
C GLU A 142 1.52 -18.19 -4.75
N ALA A 143 1.29 -16.99 -4.20
CA ALA A 143 1.35 -15.75 -4.96
C ALA A 143 2.77 -15.19 -5.06
N ASN A 144 3.64 -15.50 -4.12
CA ASN A 144 5.03 -15.03 -4.08
C ASN A 144 5.94 -15.80 -5.05
N SER A 145 7.08 -15.23 -5.38
CA SER A 145 8.11 -15.81 -6.26
C SER A 145 9.51 -15.48 -5.76
N ALA A 146 10.54 -15.88 -6.51
CA ALA A 146 11.92 -15.52 -6.21
C ALA A 146 12.27 -14.05 -6.59
N GLU A 147 11.35 -13.34 -7.22
CA GLU A 147 11.45 -11.93 -7.56
C GLU A 147 10.43 -11.12 -6.75
N GLY A 148 10.53 -9.79 -6.77
CA GLY A 148 9.68 -8.95 -5.91
C GLY A 148 8.21 -8.90 -6.33
N GLU A 149 7.33 -8.96 -5.33
CA GLU A 149 5.89 -8.74 -5.40
C GLU A 149 5.48 -7.54 -4.54
N SER A 150 4.69 -6.62 -5.13
CA SER A 150 4.29 -5.40 -4.44
C SER A 150 3.02 -4.77 -5.04
N TYR A 151 2.58 -3.62 -4.51
CA TYR A 151 1.47 -2.82 -5.07
C TYR A 151 0.24 -3.66 -5.40
N HIS A 152 -0.34 -4.25 -4.38
CA HIS A 152 -1.53 -5.09 -4.51
C HIS A 152 -2.82 -4.32 -4.25
N SER A 153 -3.91 -4.77 -4.87
CA SER A 153 -5.26 -4.23 -4.70
C SER A 153 -6.30 -5.35 -4.68
N TRP A 154 -7.33 -5.19 -3.85
CA TRP A 154 -8.45 -6.12 -3.75
C TRP A 154 -9.52 -5.87 -4.79
N SER A 155 -10.09 -6.93 -5.34
CA SER A 155 -11.37 -6.84 -6.04
C SER A 155 -12.51 -6.61 -5.06
N HIS A 156 -13.55 -5.92 -5.50
CA HIS A 156 -14.72 -5.59 -4.67
C HIS A 156 -15.43 -6.82 -4.05
N ASN A 157 -15.33 -7.97 -4.70
CA ASN A 157 -15.94 -9.22 -4.22
C ASN A 157 -15.07 -10.02 -3.24
N ASN A 158 -13.96 -9.47 -2.74
CA ASN A 158 -13.02 -10.09 -1.80
C ASN A 158 -12.29 -11.35 -2.30
N ARG A 159 -12.37 -11.65 -3.61
CA ARG A 159 -11.92 -12.95 -4.15
C ARG A 159 -10.62 -12.86 -4.92
N TRP A 160 -10.22 -11.67 -5.31
CA TRP A 160 -9.04 -11.49 -6.14
C TRP A 160 -8.14 -10.41 -5.58
N LEU A 161 -6.83 -10.69 -5.64
CA LEU A 161 -5.79 -9.67 -5.55
C LEU A 161 -5.16 -9.51 -6.92
N VAL A 162 -5.01 -8.27 -7.37
CA VAL A 162 -4.09 -7.89 -8.43
C VAL A 162 -2.84 -7.32 -7.78
N PHE A 163 -1.67 -7.64 -8.31
CA PHE A 163 -0.40 -7.16 -7.77
C PHE A 163 0.67 -7.06 -8.86
N SER A 164 1.68 -6.25 -8.62
CA SER A 164 2.83 -6.10 -9.49
C SER A 164 3.90 -7.12 -9.13
N SER A 165 4.40 -7.86 -10.12
CA SER A 165 5.46 -8.85 -9.94
C SER A 165 6.52 -8.74 -11.02
N ARG A 166 7.78 -8.95 -10.63
CA ARG A 166 8.95 -8.96 -11.53
C ARG A 166 9.35 -10.35 -11.97
N ARG A 167 8.56 -11.39 -11.67
CA ARG A 167 8.87 -12.82 -11.88
C ARG A 167 9.19 -13.25 -13.31
N LEU A 168 8.85 -12.44 -14.33
CA LEU A 168 9.12 -12.82 -15.72
C LEU A 168 10.57 -12.57 -16.13
N ASP A 169 11.16 -11.45 -15.71
CA ASP A 169 12.47 -11.01 -16.20
C ASP A 169 13.34 -10.34 -15.12
N GLY A 170 12.83 -10.19 -13.91
CA GLY A 170 13.52 -9.51 -12.81
C GLY A 170 13.66 -7.97 -12.98
N LEU A 171 13.16 -7.41 -14.07
CA LEU A 171 13.31 -5.98 -14.42
C LEU A 171 12.00 -5.21 -14.38
N TYR A 172 11.03 -5.69 -15.15
CA TYR A 172 9.76 -4.98 -15.33
C TYR A 172 8.67 -5.61 -14.48
N THR A 173 7.94 -4.80 -13.74
CA THR A 173 6.73 -5.26 -13.06
C THR A 173 5.61 -5.50 -14.06
N ARG A 174 4.89 -6.61 -13.86
CA ARG A 174 3.74 -7.02 -14.64
C ARG A 174 2.57 -7.28 -13.70
N PRO A 175 1.32 -7.01 -14.12
CA PRO A 175 0.14 -7.26 -13.29
C PRO A 175 -0.19 -8.76 -13.28
N PHE A 176 -0.18 -9.34 -12.10
CA PHE A 176 -0.61 -10.71 -11.83
C PHE A 176 -1.87 -10.71 -10.98
N PHE A 177 -2.68 -11.73 -11.13
CA PHE A 177 -3.90 -11.95 -10.36
C PHE A 177 -3.80 -13.27 -9.60
N THR A 178 -4.19 -13.26 -8.33
CA THR A 178 -4.39 -14.47 -7.55
C THR A 178 -5.78 -14.53 -6.96
N TYR A 179 -6.37 -15.72 -6.93
CA TYR A 179 -7.62 -15.98 -6.23
C TYR A 179 -7.35 -16.16 -4.76
N ILE A 180 -8.18 -15.54 -3.92
CA ILE A 180 -8.16 -15.70 -2.46
C ILE A 180 -9.42 -16.46 -2.05
N ASP A 181 -9.24 -17.61 -1.42
CA ASP A 181 -10.34 -18.45 -0.95
C ASP A 181 -10.97 -17.93 0.36
N ASP A 182 -12.03 -18.62 0.82
CA ASP A 182 -12.75 -18.24 2.05
C ASP A 182 -11.90 -18.34 3.33
N LYS A 183 -10.75 -19.03 3.27
CA LYS A 183 -9.80 -19.17 4.37
C LYS A 183 -8.69 -18.13 4.32
N GLY A 184 -8.69 -17.25 3.31
CA GLY A 184 -7.66 -16.25 3.07
C GLY A 184 -6.40 -16.80 2.40
N THR A 185 -6.49 -17.99 1.77
CA THR A 185 -5.35 -18.62 1.09
C THR A 185 -5.26 -18.11 -0.34
N ALA A 186 -4.10 -17.66 -0.75
CA ALA A 186 -3.82 -17.32 -2.15
C ALA A 186 -3.61 -18.59 -2.98
N HIS A 187 -4.10 -18.57 -4.21
CA HIS A 187 -3.89 -19.63 -5.19
C HIS A 187 -2.86 -19.20 -6.24
N LYS A 188 -2.44 -20.15 -7.08
CA LYS A 188 -1.44 -19.92 -8.13
C LYS A 188 -1.82 -18.69 -8.99
N PRO A 189 -0.96 -17.69 -9.09
CA PRO A 189 -1.25 -16.48 -9.82
C PRO A 189 -1.11 -16.67 -11.33
N PHE A 190 -1.81 -15.83 -12.08
CA PHE A 190 -1.68 -15.74 -13.52
C PHE A 190 -1.46 -14.29 -13.97
N LEU A 191 -0.74 -14.15 -15.06
CA LEU A 191 -0.44 -12.85 -15.68
C LEU A 191 -1.69 -12.26 -16.31
N LEU A 192 -1.83 -10.94 -16.33
CA LEU A 192 -2.93 -10.24 -17.01
C LEU A 192 -3.08 -10.77 -18.45
N PRO A 193 -4.22 -11.36 -18.81
CA PRO A 193 -4.44 -11.93 -20.13
C PRO A 193 -4.34 -10.89 -21.25
N GLN A 194 -3.69 -11.26 -22.34
CA GLN A 194 -3.56 -10.47 -23.56
C GLN A 194 -3.94 -11.33 -24.77
N LYS A 195 -4.35 -10.71 -25.88
CA LYS A 195 -4.68 -11.44 -27.10
C LYS A 195 -3.52 -12.28 -27.61
N ASN A 196 -2.30 -11.77 -27.51
CA ASN A 196 -1.05 -12.50 -27.77
C ASN A 196 -0.05 -12.17 -26.64
N PRO A 197 -0.10 -12.90 -25.52
CA PRO A 197 0.68 -12.56 -24.34
C PRO A 197 2.19 -12.63 -24.57
N VAL A 198 2.66 -13.61 -25.35
CA VAL A 198 4.08 -13.79 -25.64
C VAL A 198 4.64 -12.55 -26.35
N LYS A 199 4.01 -12.14 -27.44
CA LYS A 199 4.42 -10.96 -28.19
C LYS A 199 4.29 -9.70 -27.36
N TYR A 200 3.12 -9.51 -26.72
CA TYR A 200 2.82 -8.31 -25.92
C TYR A 200 3.87 -8.08 -24.84
N TYR A 201 4.14 -9.06 -24.00
CA TYR A 201 5.06 -8.91 -22.87
C TYR A 201 6.54 -8.92 -23.28
N LYS A 202 6.88 -9.52 -24.41
CA LYS A 202 8.24 -9.45 -24.98
C LYS A 202 8.56 -8.06 -25.51
N ASP A 203 7.58 -7.41 -26.14
CA ASP A 203 7.76 -6.09 -26.76
C ASP A 203 7.49 -4.94 -25.78
N LEU A 204 6.99 -5.24 -24.58
CA LEU A 204 6.62 -4.26 -23.56
C LEU A 204 7.84 -3.79 -22.77
N LEU A 205 8.26 -2.55 -23.03
CA LEU A 205 9.46 -1.94 -22.41
C LEU A 205 9.12 -0.97 -21.26
N TRP A 206 7.94 -1.07 -20.67
CA TRP A 206 7.54 -0.29 -19.50
C TRP A 206 6.96 -1.17 -18.41
N THR A 207 6.79 -0.57 -17.24
CA THR A 207 6.42 -1.19 -15.98
C THR A 207 4.98 -0.84 -15.61
N TYR A 208 4.21 -1.79 -15.09
CA TYR A 208 2.93 -1.59 -14.43
C TYR A 208 3.17 -1.61 -12.92
N ASN A 209 3.17 -0.43 -12.26
CA ASN A 209 3.52 -0.36 -10.84
C ASN A 209 2.33 -0.45 -9.89
N LEU A 210 1.21 0.18 -10.22
CA LEU A 210 0.05 0.33 -9.34
C LEU A 210 -1.21 -0.25 -10.01
N PRO A 211 -1.34 -1.59 -10.10
CA PRO A 211 -2.55 -2.18 -10.65
C PRO A 211 -3.70 -2.05 -9.64
N GLU A 212 -4.84 -1.55 -10.10
CA GLU A 212 -6.05 -1.46 -9.29
C GLU A 212 -7.27 -1.99 -10.05
N PHE A 213 -8.22 -2.57 -9.31
CA PHE A 213 -9.53 -2.89 -9.85
C PHE A 213 -10.40 -1.64 -9.91
N ILE A 214 -11.13 -1.48 -11.00
CA ILE A 214 -12.13 -0.42 -11.15
C ILE A 214 -13.49 -1.07 -11.41
N GLN A 215 -14.57 -0.46 -10.93
CA GLN A 215 -15.94 -0.94 -11.19
C GLN A 215 -16.47 -0.44 -12.53
N GLU A 216 -16.09 0.78 -12.91
CA GLU A 216 -16.52 1.43 -14.14
C GLU A 216 -15.36 2.19 -14.77
N LYS A 217 -15.50 2.50 -16.05
CA LYS A 217 -14.53 3.33 -16.75
C LYS A 217 -14.45 4.71 -16.08
N ALA A 218 -13.24 5.13 -15.68
CA ALA A 218 -13.03 6.45 -15.14
C ALA A 218 -13.45 7.53 -16.15
N GLN A 219 -14.37 8.41 -15.73
CA GLN A 219 -14.79 9.59 -16.49
C GLN A 219 -14.02 10.78 -15.94
N VAL A 220 -12.85 11.05 -16.51
CA VAL A 220 -11.99 12.16 -16.09
C VAL A 220 -11.87 13.15 -17.23
N ASP A 221 -12.28 14.39 -16.98
CA ASP A 221 -11.93 15.51 -17.84
C ASP A 221 -10.48 15.95 -17.50
N THR A 222 -9.53 15.44 -18.27
CA THR A 222 -8.11 15.73 -18.09
C THR A 222 -7.77 17.20 -18.24
N HIS A 223 -8.54 17.95 -19.04
CA HIS A 223 -8.34 19.38 -19.23
C HIS A 223 -8.77 20.16 -17.97
N ALA A 224 -9.93 19.85 -17.42
CA ALA A 224 -10.43 20.45 -16.17
C ALA A 224 -9.49 20.16 -14.99
N VAL A 225 -8.96 18.93 -14.89
CA VAL A 225 -7.96 18.58 -13.86
C VAL A 225 -6.71 19.42 -14.03
N MET A 226 -6.18 19.54 -15.24
CA MET A 226 -4.97 20.33 -15.51
C MET A 226 -5.17 21.82 -15.22
N GLU A 227 -6.31 22.39 -15.58
CA GLU A 227 -6.64 23.79 -15.25
C GLU A 227 -6.75 24.02 -13.76
N THR A 228 -7.42 23.11 -13.05
CA THR A 228 -7.52 23.15 -11.58
C THR A 228 -6.14 23.13 -10.93
N MET A 229 -5.26 22.19 -11.33
CA MET A 229 -3.90 22.11 -10.79
C MET A 229 -3.08 23.38 -11.02
N ARG A 230 -3.29 24.10 -12.14
CA ARG A 230 -2.58 25.35 -12.44
C ARG A 230 -3.11 26.55 -11.65
N ASN A 231 -4.39 26.58 -11.35
CA ASN A 231 -5.09 27.77 -10.85
C ASN A 231 -5.47 27.68 -9.36
N THR A 232 -5.35 26.49 -8.71
CA THR A 232 -5.76 26.32 -7.32
C THR A 232 -4.66 26.77 -6.36
N LYS A 233 -5.04 27.58 -5.37
CA LYS A 233 -4.17 27.89 -4.23
C LYS A 233 -4.15 26.70 -3.28
N GLY A 234 -2.99 26.43 -2.70
CA GLY A 234 -2.84 25.38 -1.68
C GLY A 234 -3.78 25.59 -0.48
N ILE A 235 -4.26 24.48 0.08
CA ILE A 235 -5.07 24.47 1.32
C ILE A 235 -4.09 24.30 2.48
N GLN A 236 -4.27 25.10 3.54
CA GLN A 236 -3.45 24.94 4.75
C GLN A 236 -4.00 23.80 5.62
N VAL A 237 -3.11 22.99 6.17
CA VAL A 237 -3.43 21.96 7.16
C VAL A 237 -3.81 22.63 8.46
N LYS A 238 -4.92 22.23 9.06
CA LYS A 238 -5.40 22.67 10.38
C LYS A 238 -4.94 21.70 11.46
#